data_c61efa00c5c01561856fcc9194d28e64
#
_entry.id   c61efa00c5c01561856fcc9194d28e64
#
_cell.length_a   1.000
_cell.length_b   1.000
_cell.length_c   1.000
_cell.angle_alpha   90.00
_cell.angle_beta   90.00
_cell.angle_gamma   90.00
#
_symmetry.space_group_name_H-M   'P 1'
#
loop_
_entity.id
_entity.type
_entity.pdbx_description
1 polymer ?
#
loop_
_entity_poly.entity_id
_entity_poly.type
_entity_poly.pdbx_seq_one_letter_code
_entity_poly.pdbx_strand_id
1 'polypeptide(L)'
;MAKVKVAAVQMSCSRDPIGNLRKAEQLVRDAAAEGAELILLPELFERQYFCQERQYGYYRFAKSVEENEAVRRLTMVSEELSVVLPVSIYERDCTTLYNTVVMLDCGKNLGIYRKTHIPDDHFYQEKFYFTPGNTGFKVFDTSCGKVGIGICWDQWFPETARCLALLGADIILYPTAIGSEPILGGDSAGHWQRTMQGHAAANIVPVAAANRTGLEKVLPCEENAYQESTLNFYGSSFLTDETGKILSGAERDTEEIIFAEYDFALLRETRLEWGMFRDRRPEMYRRIVE
;
A
#
# COMPACT_ATOMS: atom_id res chain seq x y z
N MET A 1 -15.86 -3.13 22.30
CA MET A 1 -14.39 -2.94 22.34
C MET A 1 -14.09 -1.50 21.91
N ALA A 2 -12.88 -0.99 22.21
CA ALA A 2 -12.52 0.33 21.72
C ALA A 2 -12.44 0.30 20.17
N LYS A 3 -12.81 1.42 19.54
CA LYS A 3 -12.64 1.58 18.09
C LYS A 3 -11.16 1.83 17.79
N VAL A 4 -10.69 1.33 16.66
CA VAL A 4 -9.34 1.56 16.13
C VAL A 4 -9.40 2.75 15.18
N LYS A 5 -8.56 3.76 15.41
CA LYS A 5 -8.41 4.89 14.50
C LYS A 5 -7.28 4.59 13.50
N VAL A 6 -7.66 4.58 12.23
CA VAL A 6 -6.76 4.31 11.11
C VAL A 6 -6.48 5.61 10.36
N ALA A 7 -5.20 5.83 10.00
CA ALA A 7 -4.77 6.94 9.16
C ALA A 7 -4.22 6.44 7.83
N ALA A 8 -4.53 7.13 6.74
CA ALA A 8 -3.82 7.00 5.48
C ALA A 8 -3.11 8.32 5.17
N VAL A 9 -1.82 8.24 4.90
CA VAL A 9 -0.94 9.37 4.61
C VAL A 9 -0.81 9.54 3.11
N GLN A 10 -1.10 10.73 2.61
CA GLN A 10 -0.82 11.15 1.25
C GLN A 10 0.36 12.10 1.23
N MET A 11 1.43 11.75 0.53
CA MET A 11 2.64 12.58 0.47
C MET A 11 3.26 12.58 -0.92
N SER A 12 3.95 13.68 -1.25
CA SER A 12 4.83 13.74 -2.42
C SER A 12 6.20 13.14 -2.09
N CYS A 13 6.86 12.57 -3.12
CA CYS A 13 8.18 11.99 -2.98
C CYS A 13 9.17 12.68 -3.91
N SER A 14 10.35 12.98 -3.37
CA SER A 14 11.45 13.61 -4.10
C SER A 14 12.59 12.63 -4.37
N ARG A 15 13.64 13.11 -5.05
CA ARG A 15 14.88 12.34 -5.24
C ARG A 15 15.75 12.25 -3.98
N ASP A 16 15.44 13.04 -2.94
CA ASP A 16 16.15 13.02 -1.66
C ASP A 16 15.53 11.98 -0.70
N PRO A 17 16.17 10.82 -0.52
CA PRO A 17 15.62 9.77 0.35
C PRO A 17 15.61 10.16 1.83
N ILE A 18 16.55 10.99 2.25
CA ILE A 18 16.61 11.45 3.64
C ILE A 18 15.48 12.43 3.93
N GLY A 19 15.23 13.35 3.00
CA GLY A 19 14.12 14.29 3.08
C GLY A 19 12.77 13.57 3.08
N ASN A 20 12.57 12.59 2.19
CA ASN A 20 11.34 11.80 2.14
C ASN A 20 11.11 11.01 3.44
N LEU A 21 12.16 10.38 3.98
CA LEU A 21 12.05 9.62 5.22
C LEU A 21 11.73 10.52 6.42
N ARG A 22 12.37 11.70 6.51
CA ARG A 22 12.05 12.69 7.56
C ARG A 22 10.60 13.17 7.47
N LYS A 23 10.11 13.44 6.24
CA LYS A 23 8.73 13.83 5.99
C LYS A 23 7.77 12.71 6.41
N ALA A 24 8.01 11.48 5.98
CA ALA A 24 7.20 10.32 6.34
C ALA A 24 7.13 10.13 7.86
N GLU A 25 8.27 10.22 8.55
CA GLU A 25 8.30 10.17 10.02
C GLU A 25 7.48 11.28 10.67
N GLN A 26 7.59 12.53 10.19
CA GLN A 26 6.80 13.63 10.73
C GLN A 26 5.29 13.39 10.54
N LEU A 27 4.87 12.96 9.35
CA LEU A 27 3.47 12.65 9.08
C LEU A 27 2.95 11.46 9.92
N VAL A 28 3.79 10.46 10.21
CA VAL A 28 3.44 9.38 11.15
C VAL A 28 3.25 9.93 12.57
N ARG A 29 4.15 10.82 13.03
CA ARG A 29 4.02 11.48 14.34
C ARG A 29 2.75 12.34 14.43
N ASP A 30 2.45 13.09 13.39
CA ASP A 30 1.25 13.93 13.33
C ASP A 30 -0.02 13.05 13.35
N ALA A 31 -0.04 11.94 12.60
CA ALA A 31 -1.15 10.98 12.62
C ALA A 31 -1.36 10.36 14.01
N ALA A 32 -0.26 9.95 14.67
CA ALA A 32 -0.33 9.39 16.02
C ALA A 32 -0.77 10.43 17.06
N ALA A 33 -0.36 11.69 16.92
CA ALA A 33 -0.81 12.79 17.80
C ALA A 33 -2.32 13.02 17.70
N GLU A 34 -2.92 12.75 16.54
CA GLU A 34 -4.38 12.75 16.32
C GLU A 34 -5.05 11.44 16.78
N GLY A 35 -4.29 10.52 17.38
CA GLY A 35 -4.79 9.27 17.97
C GLY A 35 -4.90 8.11 16.99
N ALA A 36 -4.22 8.14 15.84
CA ALA A 36 -4.15 6.98 14.96
C ALA A 36 -3.31 5.86 15.56
N GLU A 37 -3.82 4.64 15.52
CA GLU A 37 -3.18 3.43 16.02
C GLU A 37 -2.61 2.56 14.88
N LEU A 38 -3.19 2.68 13.68
CA LEU A 38 -2.74 2.04 12.45
C LEU A 38 -2.53 3.12 11.38
N ILE A 39 -1.30 3.26 10.86
CA ILE A 39 -0.93 4.35 9.96
C ILE A 39 -0.34 3.78 8.67
N LEU A 40 -0.95 4.09 7.54
CA LEU A 40 -0.54 3.62 6.22
C LEU A 40 0.20 4.72 5.45
N LEU A 41 1.45 4.45 5.08
CA LEU A 41 2.26 5.26 4.16
C LEU A 41 2.09 4.78 2.70
N PRO A 42 2.41 5.62 1.69
CA PRO A 42 2.41 5.20 0.29
C PRO A 42 3.48 4.15 -0.04
N GLU A 43 3.30 3.48 -1.18
CA GLU A 43 4.28 2.55 -1.75
C GLU A 43 5.61 3.25 -2.09
N LEU A 44 6.76 2.62 -1.73
CA LEU A 44 8.11 3.06 -2.09
C LEU A 44 8.39 4.54 -1.78
N PHE A 45 7.82 5.06 -0.70
CA PHE A 45 7.85 6.49 -0.34
C PHE A 45 9.26 7.06 -0.09
N GLU A 46 10.25 6.19 0.13
CA GLU A 46 11.64 6.63 0.38
C GLU A 46 12.22 7.43 -0.79
N ARG A 47 11.68 7.25 -1.99
CA ARG A 47 12.26 7.83 -3.22
C ARG A 47 11.18 8.29 -4.18
N GLN A 48 11.61 9.13 -5.15
CA GLN A 48 10.86 9.29 -6.40
C GLN A 48 10.57 7.90 -7.00
N TYR A 49 9.45 7.77 -7.68
CA TYR A 49 9.06 6.51 -8.33
C TYR A 49 10.01 6.19 -9.49
N PHE A 50 11.09 5.51 -9.16
CA PHE A 50 12.18 5.19 -10.07
C PHE A 50 11.79 4.19 -11.17
N CYS A 51 10.67 3.50 -11.03
CA CYS A 51 10.17 2.55 -12.02
C CYS A 51 9.60 3.21 -13.29
N GLN A 52 9.59 4.55 -13.38
CA GLN A 52 9.25 5.26 -14.61
C GLN A 52 10.28 4.99 -15.73
N GLU A 53 11.49 4.62 -15.39
CA GLU A 53 12.61 4.41 -16.31
C GLU A 53 13.35 3.12 -16.01
N ARG A 54 14.13 2.61 -16.97
CA ARG A 54 15.00 1.45 -16.79
C ARG A 54 16.44 1.91 -16.60
N GLN A 55 16.91 1.89 -15.35
CA GLN A 55 18.28 2.26 -15.00
C GLN A 55 18.94 1.20 -14.12
N TYR A 56 19.99 0.55 -14.61
CA TYR A 56 20.73 -0.47 -13.85
C TYR A 56 21.34 0.10 -12.56
N GLY A 57 21.71 1.39 -12.58
CA GLY A 57 22.22 2.08 -11.40
C GLY A 57 21.25 2.09 -10.20
N TYR A 58 19.96 1.91 -10.41
CA TYR A 58 18.95 1.91 -9.35
C TYR A 58 18.86 0.59 -8.57
N TYR A 59 19.46 -0.50 -9.06
CA TYR A 59 19.57 -1.74 -8.28
C TYR A 59 20.31 -1.55 -6.95
N ARG A 60 21.19 -0.54 -6.86
CA ARG A 60 21.89 -0.17 -5.62
C ARG A 60 20.97 0.42 -4.54
N PHE A 61 19.74 0.82 -4.88
CA PHE A 61 18.78 1.35 -3.92
C PHE A 61 18.19 0.24 -3.05
N ALA A 62 18.14 -0.99 -3.57
CA ALA A 62 17.65 -2.13 -2.81
C ALA A 62 18.56 -2.47 -1.64
N LYS A 63 17.95 -2.70 -0.47
CA LYS A 63 18.61 -3.08 0.78
C LYS A 63 17.93 -4.30 1.38
N SER A 64 18.65 -5.07 2.20
CA SER A 64 17.96 -6.05 3.02
C SER A 64 17.01 -5.36 4.00
N VAL A 65 16.04 -6.09 4.54
CA VAL A 65 15.09 -5.54 5.53
C VAL A 65 15.85 -4.93 6.72
N GLU A 66 16.92 -5.60 7.18
CA GLU A 66 17.72 -5.19 8.34
C GLU A 66 18.61 -3.97 8.05
N GLU A 67 19.06 -3.81 6.80
CA GLU A 67 19.92 -2.70 6.38
C GLU A 67 19.14 -1.48 5.92
N ASN A 68 17.82 -1.61 5.67
CA ASN A 68 17.00 -0.53 5.17
C ASN A 68 16.81 0.55 6.23
N GLU A 69 17.13 1.80 5.88
CA GLU A 69 17.09 2.94 6.80
C GLU A 69 15.67 3.29 7.24
N ALA A 70 14.69 3.21 6.33
CA ALA A 70 13.30 3.49 6.67
C ALA A 70 12.76 2.44 7.66
N VAL A 71 13.07 1.16 7.46
CA VAL A 71 12.67 0.11 8.39
C VAL A 71 13.26 0.37 9.77
N ARG A 72 14.58 0.60 9.86
CA ARG A 72 15.24 0.84 11.16
C ARG A 72 14.68 2.06 11.88
N ARG A 73 14.52 3.17 11.17
CA ARG A 73 14.02 4.41 11.75
C ARG A 73 12.56 4.32 12.16
N LEU A 74 11.71 3.80 11.29
CA LEU A 74 10.28 3.67 11.56
C LEU A 74 9.95 2.57 12.57
N THR A 75 10.84 1.59 12.78
CA THR A 75 10.72 0.64 13.90
C THR A 75 10.79 1.38 15.25
N MET A 76 11.78 2.26 15.41
CA MET A 76 11.89 3.08 16.63
C MET A 76 10.68 4.01 16.83
N VAL A 77 10.18 4.61 15.73
CA VAL A 77 8.99 5.47 15.77
C VAL A 77 7.74 4.67 16.13
N SER A 78 7.56 3.48 15.54
CA SER A 78 6.44 2.57 15.86
C SER A 78 6.46 2.14 17.33
N GLU A 79 7.65 1.89 17.91
CA GLU A 79 7.82 1.57 19.33
C GLU A 79 7.49 2.78 20.22
N GLU A 80 8.07 3.94 19.92
CA GLU A 80 7.87 5.18 20.67
C GLU A 80 6.40 5.59 20.75
N LEU A 81 5.69 5.50 19.61
CA LEU A 81 4.30 5.93 19.47
C LEU A 81 3.29 4.82 19.76
N SER A 82 3.75 3.57 19.93
CA SER A 82 2.90 2.39 20.11
C SER A 82 1.88 2.21 18.98
N VAL A 83 2.32 2.33 17.72
CA VAL A 83 1.48 2.25 16.51
C VAL A 83 1.83 1.06 15.63
N VAL A 84 0.84 0.58 14.89
CA VAL A 84 1.02 -0.36 13.78
C VAL A 84 1.38 0.43 12.52
N LEU A 85 2.49 0.06 11.87
CA LEU A 85 3.06 0.82 10.75
C LEU A 85 3.62 -0.12 9.67
N PRO A 86 2.89 -0.39 8.58
CA PRO A 86 3.43 -1.06 7.41
C PRO A 86 4.37 -0.13 6.64
N VAL A 87 5.60 -0.60 6.40
CA VAL A 87 6.68 0.16 5.76
C VAL A 87 7.01 -0.46 4.41
N SER A 88 6.75 0.27 3.32
CA SER A 88 7.04 -0.16 1.95
C SER A 88 8.48 0.16 1.57
N ILE A 89 9.22 -0.84 1.06
CA ILE A 89 10.63 -0.74 0.73
C ILE A 89 10.97 -1.44 -0.60
N TYR A 90 12.10 -1.05 -1.20
CA TYR A 90 12.79 -1.82 -2.24
C TYR A 90 13.75 -2.81 -1.55
N GLU A 91 13.31 -4.06 -1.46
CA GLU A 91 14.04 -5.13 -0.75
C GLU A 91 15.07 -5.80 -1.66
N ARG A 92 16.22 -6.15 -1.08
CA ARG A 92 17.16 -7.13 -1.59
C ARG A 92 17.22 -8.34 -0.66
N ASP A 93 16.85 -9.50 -1.20
CA ASP A 93 17.04 -10.78 -0.55
C ASP A 93 18.09 -11.58 -1.34
N CYS A 94 19.30 -11.67 -0.83
CA CYS A 94 20.46 -12.21 -1.53
C CYS A 94 20.66 -11.57 -2.90
N THR A 95 20.32 -12.26 -3.97
CA THR A 95 20.44 -11.80 -5.35
C THR A 95 19.12 -11.40 -5.99
N THR A 96 18.03 -11.51 -5.25
CA THR A 96 16.66 -11.25 -5.74
C THR A 96 16.13 -9.94 -5.16
N LEU A 97 15.38 -9.21 -5.97
CA LEU A 97 14.87 -7.89 -5.63
C LEU A 97 13.34 -7.90 -5.61
N TYR A 98 12.74 -7.30 -4.59
CA TYR A 98 11.30 -7.30 -4.36
C TYR A 98 10.77 -5.92 -3.98
N ASN A 99 9.51 -5.69 -4.29
CA ASN A 99 8.71 -4.63 -3.70
C ASN A 99 8.02 -5.22 -2.46
N THR A 100 8.36 -4.70 -1.29
CA THR A 100 8.06 -5.36 -0.01
C THR A 100 7.45 -4.40 0.99
N VAL A 101 6.48 -4.88 1.76
CA VAL A 101 6.01 -4.23 2.98
C VAL A 101 6.52 -5.01 4.18
N VAL A 102 7.16 -4.31 5.10
CA VAL A 102 7.52 -4.80 6.44
C VAL A 102 6.43 -4.36 7.41
N MET A 103 5.78 -5.30 8.08
CA MET A 103 4.75 -5.00 9.08
C MET A 103 5.38 -4.75 10.44
N LEU A 104 5.32 -3.52 10.91
CA LEU A 104 5.76 -3.12 12.24
C LEU A 104 4.58 -2.99 13.19
N ASP A 105 4.73 -3.43 14.42
CA ASP A 105 3.73 -3.31 15.49
C ASP A 105 4.42 -2.97 16.80
N CYS A 106 4.27 -1.75 17.27
CA CYS A 106 4.89 -1.26 18.51
C CYS A 106 6.39 -1.63 18.59
N GLY A 107 7.14 -1.39 17.49
CA GLY A 107 8.57 -1.69 17.37
C GLY A 107 8.93 -3.14 17.03
N LYS A 108 7.95 -4.04 16.92
CA LYS A 108 8.18 -5.43 16.53
C LYS A 108 8.00 -5.60 15.03
N ASN A 109 8.94 -6.25 14.36
CA ASN A 109 8.75 -6.71 12.99
C ASN A 109 7.97 -8.03 13.00
N LEU A 110 6.71 -7.99 12.53
CA LEU A 110 5.83 -9.16 12.45
C LEU A 110 6.07 -9.99 11.18
N GLY A 111 6.95 -9.56 10.31
CA GLY A 111 7.25 -10.21 9.03
C GLY A 111 6.99 -9.32 7.83
N ILE A 112 7.05 -9.93 6.64
CA ILE A 112 7.00 -9.22 5.37
C ILE A 112 5.91 -9.77 4.45
N TYR A 113 5.42 -8.89 3.57
CA TYR A 113 4.67 -9.23 2.37
C TYR A 113 5.39 -8.70 1.14
N ARG A 114 5.63 -9.54 0.14
CA ARG A 114 6.21 -9.16 -1.15
C ARG A 114 5.12 -9.07 -2.21
N LYS A 115 5.08 -7.97 -2.94
CA LYS A 115 4.08 -7.69 -3.99
C LYS A 115 3.93 -8.85 -4.95
N THR A 116 2.72 -9.38 -5.04
CA THR A 116 2.43 -10.58 -5.84
C THR A 116 2.37 -10.24 -7.33
N HIS A 117 1.65 -9.18 -7.69
CA HIS A 117 1.43 -8.79 -9.07
C HIS A 117 2.32 -7.60 -9.43
N ILE A 118 3.23 -7.79 -10.38
CA ILE A 118 4.18 -6.77 -10.81
C ILE A 118 3.74 -6.21 -12.16
N PRO A 119 3.41 -4.91 -12.25
CA PRO A 119 3.06 -4.28 -13.53
C PRO A 119 4.29 -4.14 -14.44
N ASP A 120 4.03 -4.07 -15.75
CA ASP A 120 5.04 -3.74 -16.75
C ASP A 120 4.37 -3.02 -17.91
N ASP A 121 4.21 -1.72 -17.77
CA ASP A 121 3.65 -0.85 -18.79
C ASP A 121 4.48 0.44 -18.90
N HIS A 122 4.15 1.30 -19.83
CA HIS A 122 4.87 2.55 -20.05
C HIS A 122 4.87 3.41 -18.78
N PHE A 123 6.08 3.71 -18.31
CA PHE A 123 6.38 4.47 -17.10
C PHE A 123 5.98 3.79 -15.77
N TYR A 124 5.52 2.53 -15.84
CA TYR A 124 5.34 1.62 -14.70
C TYR A 124 6.12 0.33 -14.95
N GLN A 125 7.45 0.46 -15.16
CA GLN A 125 8.32 -0.63 -15.61
C GLN A 125 8.87 -1.44 -14.44
N GLU A 126 7.96 -1.90 -13.58
CA GLU A 126 8.35 -2.55 -12.32
C GLU A 126 9.00 -3.94 -12.53
N LYS A 127 8.65 -4.67 -13.59
CA LYS A 127 9.29 -5.97 -13.90
C LYS A 127 10.79 -5.87 -14.20
N PHE A 128 11.28 -4.68 -14.53
CA PHE A 128 12.72 -4.45 -14.66
C PHE A 128 13.44 -4.51 -13.30
N TYR A 129 12.74 -4.19 -12.21
CA TYR A 129 13.31 -4.09 -10.87
C TYR A 129 12.90 -5.21 -9.94
N PHE A 130 11.66 -5.70 -10.02
CA PHE A 130 11.09 -6.59 -9.02
C PHE A 130 10.75 -7.96 -9.58
N THR A 131 11.09 -8.96 -8.79
CA THR A 131 10.59 -10.33 -8.94
C THR A 131 9.20 -10.42 -8.30
N PRO A 132 8.24 -11.18 -8.88
CA PRO A 132 6.97 -11.46 -8.23
C PRO A 132 7.16 -12.04 -6.82
N GLY A 133 6.34 -11.59 -5.89
CA GLY A 133 6.41 -11.99 -4.49
C GLY A 133 6.24 -13.50 -4.28
N ASN A 134 6.96 -14.04 -3.32
CA ASN A 134 6.96 -15.46 -2.97
C ASN A 134 6.47 -15.74 -1.54
N THR A 135 5.90 -14.74 -0.87
CA THR A 135 5.38 -14.86 0.51
C THR A 135 3.97 -15.45 0.58
N GLY A 136 3.27 -15.51 -0.55
CA GLY A 136 1.81 -15.64 -0.57
C GLY A 136 1.11 -14.41 0.01
N PHE A 137 -0.21 -14.38 -0.04
CA PHE A 137 -0.98 -13.31 0.60
C PHE A 137 -0.85 -13.40 2.12
N LYS A 138 -0.75 -12.25 2.79
CA LYS A 138 -0.48 -12.17 4.22
C LYS A 138 -1.53 -11.35 4.96
N VAL A 139 -1.95 -11.88 6.09
CA VAL A 139 -2.70 -11.16 7.12
C VAL A 139 -1.87 -11.24 8.39
N PHE A 140 -1.61 -10.10 9.01
CA PHE A 140 -0.80 -9.98 10.21
C PHE A 140 -1.70 -9.78 11.43
N ASP A 141 -1.47 -10.56 12.49
CA ASP A 141 -2.10 -10.35 13.79
C ASP A 141 -1.37 -9.20 14.49
N THR A 142 -2.01 -8.04 14.55
CA THR A 142 -1.43 -6.82 15.15
C THR A 142 -2.18 -6.43 16.42
N SER A 143 -1.61 -5.49 17.17
CA SER A 143 -2.26 -4.89 18.34
C SER A 143 -3.60 -4.21 18.01
N CYS A 144 -3.79 -3.77 16.77
CA CYS A 144 -5.03 -3.15 16.29
C CYS A 144 -6.06 -4.14 15.72
N GLY A 145 -5.67 -5.38 15.42
CA GLY A 145 -6.51 -6.38 14.75
C GLY A 145 -5.78 -7.08 13.61
N LYS A 146 -6.52 -7.78 12.77
CA LYS A 146 -5.98 -8.56 11.64
C LYS A 146 -5.85 -7.68 10.39
N VAL A 147 -4.62 -7.36 10.01
CA VAL A 147 -4.31 -6.45 8.90
C VAL A 147 -3.86 -7.21 7.67
N GLY A 148 -4.65 -7.16 6.60
CA GLY A 148 -4.29 -7.69 5.28
C GLY A 148 -3.53 -6.65 4.45
N ILE A 149 -2.52 -7.09 3.70
CA ILE A 149 -1.72 -6.20 2.84
C ILE A 149 -1.77 -6.67 1.39
N GLY A 150 -2.08 -5.72 0.48
CA GLY A 150 -1.79 -5.81 -0.95
C GLY A 150 -1.04 -4.55 -1.36
N ILE A 151 -0.08 -4.65 -2.29
CA ILE A 151 0.72 -3.49 -2.71
C ILE A 151 0.27 -3.04 -4.11
N CYS A 152 -0.19 -1.81 -4.23
CA CYS A 152 -0.48 -1.08 -5.48
C CYS A 152 -1.19 -1.97 -6.53
N TRP A 153 -0.47 -2.55 -7.50
CA TRP A 153 -1.05 -3.36 -8.58
C TRP A 153 -1.88 -4.55 -8.09
N ASP A 154 -1.60 -5.09 -6.90
CA ASP A 154 -2.42 -6.13 -6.25
C ASP A 154 -3.88 -5.69 -6.08
N GLN A 155 -4.14 -4.39 -5.99
CA GLN A 155 -5.45 -3.80 -5.78
C GLN A 155 -6.43 -3.99 -6.96
N TRP A 156 -5.91 -4.30 -8.16
CA TRP A 156 -6.74 -4.54 -9.34
C TRP A 156 -7.30 -5.95 -9.40
N PHE A 157 -6.77 -6.88 -8.58
CA PHE A 157 -7.11 -8.30 -8.60
C PHE A 157 -8.10 -8.63 -7.46
N PRO A 158 -9.36 -8.97 -7.80
CA PRO A 158 -10.36 -9.39 -6.79
C PRO A 158 -9.87 -10.57 -5.95
N GLU A 159 -9.02 -11.42 -6.51
CA GLU A 159 -8.41 -12.57 -5.84
C GLU A 159 -7.57 -12.15 -4.64
N THR A 160 -6.83 -11.03 -4.73
CA THR A 160 -6.06 -10.49 -3.60
C THR A 160 -6.98 -10.17 -2.44
N ALA A 161 -8.00 -9.35 -2.65
CA ALA A 161 -8.94 -8.95 -1.60
C ALA A 161 -9.68 -10.16 -1.02
N ARG A 162 -10.12 -11.09 -1.89
CA ARG A 162 -10.82 -12.32 -1.46
C ARG A 162 -9.92 -13.23 -0.63
N CYS A 163 -8.67 -13.44 -1.03
CA CYS A 163 -7.71 -14.24 -0.25
C CYS A 163 -7.44 -13.61 1.11
N LEU A 164 -7.21 -12.30 1.18
CA LEU A 164 -6.98 -11.60 2.44
C LEU A 164 -8.20 -11.68 3.37
N ALA A 165 -9.40 -11.53 2.83
CA ALA A 165 -10.64 -11.68 3.60
C ALA A 165 -10.84 -13.11 4.12
N LEU A 166 -10.50 -14.14 3.32
CA LEU A 166 -10.54 -15.55 3.72
C LEU A 166 -9.49 -15.90 4.78
N LEU A 167 -8.36 -15.21 4.76
CA LEU A 167 -7.33 -15.31 5.81
C LEU A 167 -7.74 -14.57 7.11
N GLY A 168 -8.90 -13.90 7.09
CA GLY A 168 -9.50 -13.27 8.25
C GLY A 168 -9.12 -11.81 8.47
N ALA A 169 -8.71 -11.08 7.44
CA ALA A 169 -8.42 -9.65 7.57
C ALA A 169 -9.62 -8.86 8.11
N ASP A 170 -9.39 -8.00 9.08
CA ASP A 170 -10.35 -7.03 9.61
C ASP A 170 -10.36 -5.75 8.78
N ILE A 171 -9.21 -5.43 8.18
CA ILE A 171 -9.01 -4.32 7.24
C ILE A 171 -7.98 -4.74 6.19
N ILE A 172 -8.13 -4.24 4.96
CA ILE A 172 -7.15 -4.43 3.89
C ILE A 172 -6.49 -3.10 3.57
N LEU A 173 -5.16 -3.09 3.57
CA LEU A 173 -4.35 -1.91 3.28
C LEU A 173 -3.69 -2.03 1.92
N TYR A 174 -3.73 -0.95 1.15
CA TYR A 174 -3.07 -0.81 -0.15
C TYR A 174 -2.13 0.41 -0.17
N PRO A 175 -0.86 0.26 0.24
CA PRO A 175 0.15 1.26 -0.08
C PRO A 175 0.30 1.32 -1.60
N THR A 176 0.25 2.50 -2.18
CA THR A 176 0.07 2.70 -3.62
C THR A 176 0.96 3.80 -4.18
N ALA A 177 1.34 3.66 -5.45
CA ALA A 177 1.95 4.68 -6.29
C ALA A 177 1.27 4.64 -7.66
N ILE A 178 0.12 5.31 -7.78
CA ILE A 178 -0.68 5.35 -9.01
C ILE A 178 -0.96 6.80 -9.41
N GLY A 179 -0.88 7.07 -10.69
CA GLY A 179 -1.04 8.42 -11.23
C GLY A 179 -1.60 8.41 -12.64
N SER A 180 -1.26 9.43 -13.38
CA SER A 180 -1.70 9.60 -14.78
C SER A 180 -1.31 8.41 -15.65
N GLU A 181 -2.10 8.18 -16.67
CA GLU A 181 -1.86 7.18 -17.71
C GLU A 181 -1.41 7.91 -19.00
N PRO A 182 -0.09 8.22 -19.14
CA PRO A 182 0.37 9.10 -20.19
C PRO A 182 0.12 8.57 -21.60
N ILE A 183 0.04 7.23 -21.76
CA ILE A 183 -0.18 6.57 -23.05
C ILE A 183 -1.67 6.41 -23.33
N LEU A 184 -2.45 6.02 -22.33
CA LEU A 184 -3.90 5.79 -22.50
C LEU A 184 -4.69 7.08 -22.46
N GLY A 185 -4.10 8.17 -21.96
CA GLY A 185 -4.71 9.50 -21.93
C GLY A 185 -5.96 9.62 -21.06
N GLY A 186 -6.17 8.67 -20.14
CA GLY A 186 -7.33 8.60 -19.27
C GLY A 186 -7.05 8.99 -17.82
N ASP A 187 -8.09 9.40 -17.10
CA ASP A 187 -8.06 9.57 -15.64
C ASP A 187 -8.56 8.28 -14.97
N SER A 188 -7.64 7.50 -14.43
CA SER A 188 -7.95 6.22 -13.80
C SER A 188 -8.40 6.34 -12.33
N ALA A 189 -8.34 7.53 -11.71
CA ALA A 189 -8.61 7.70 -10.27
C ALA A 189 -9.99 7.17 -9.85
N GLY A 190 -11.04 7.54 -10.58
CA GLY A 190 -12.38 7.05 -10.28
C GLY A 190 -12.57 5.55 -10.55
N HIS A 191 -11.86 4.96 -11.51
CA HIS A 191 -11.85 3.52 -11.74
C HIS A 191 -11.13 2.81 -10.57
N TRP A 192 -9.96 3.28 -10.21
CA TRP A 192 -9.18 2.80 -9.09
C TRP A 192 -9.98 2.75 -7.78
N GLN A 193 -10.61 3.88 -7.39
CA GLN A 193 -11.43 3.94 -6.19
C GLN A 193 -12.60 2.95 -6.23
N ARG A 194 -13.36 2.90 -7.35
CA ARG A 194 -14.50 1.98 -7.48
C ARG A 194 -14.11 0.52 -7.40
N THR A 195 -12.94 0.14 -7.92
CA THR A 195 -12.42 -1.23 -7.81
C THR A 195 -12.28 -1.65 -6.35
N MET A 196 -11.64 -0.81 -5.53
CA MET A 196 -11.42 -1.13 -4.12
C MET A 196 -12.67 -0.97 -3.26
N GLN A 197 -13.57 -0.04 -3.60
CA GLN A 197 -14.91 0.02 -3.01
C GLN A 197 -15.67 -1.30 -3.26
N GLY A 198 -15.56 -1.86 -4.48
CA GLY A 198 -16.10 -3.17 -4.81
C GLY A 198 -15.47 -4.30 -4.00
N HIS A 199 -14.16 -4.23 -3.75
CA HIS A 199 -13.48 -5.21 -2.89
C HIS A 199 -13.97 -5.14 -1.44
N ALA A 200 -14.12 -3.94 -0.89
CA ALA A 200 -14.67 -3.76 0.45
C ALA A 200 -16.08 -4.37 0.54
N ALA A 201 -16.97 -3.95 -0.34
CA ALA A 201 -18.36 -4.41 -0.38
C ALA A 201 -18.50 -5.93 -0.59
N ALA A 202 -17.75 -6.50 -1.55
CA ALA A 202 -17.81 -7.93 -1.85
C ALA A 202 -17.23 -8.83 -0.76
N ASN A 203 -16.43 -8.28 0.17
CA ASN A 203 -15.78 -9.02 1.25
C ASN A 203 -16.24 -8.61 2.65
N ILE A 204 -17.06 -7.58 2.76
CA ILE A 204 -17.48 -6.99 4.04
C ILE A 204 -16.23 -6.73 4.92
N VAL A 205 -15.27 -6.02 4.33
CA VAL A 205 -13.99 -5.66 4.95
C VAL A 205 -13.64 -4.25 4.52
N PRO A 206 -13.40 -3.31 5.43
CA PRO A 206 -12.95 -1.97 5.05
C PRO A 206 -11.60 -1.99 4.34
N VAL A 207 -11.42 -1.02 3.46
CA VAL A 207 -10.18 -0.82 2.69
C VAL A 207 -9.61 0.56 3.02
N ALA A 208 -8.29 0.62 3.20
CA ALA A 208 -7.50 1.84 3.25
C ALA A 208 -6.48 1.85 2.13
N ALA A 209 -6.46 2.92 1.33
CA ALA A 209 -5.49 3.12 0.26
C ALA A 209 -4.73 4.43 0.48
N ALA A 210 -3.42 4.37 0.58
CA ALA A 210 -2.54 5.53 0.67
C ALA A 210 -1.74 5.66 -0.62
N ASN A 211 -1.92 6.77 -1.31
CA ASN A 211 -1.25 7.08 -2.56
C ASN A 211 -0.26 8.23 -2.37
N ARG A 212 0.72 8.31 -3.25
CA ARG A 212 1.53 9.52 -3.39
C ARG A 212 0.81 10.58 -4.20
N THR A 213 1.24 11.84 -4.09
CA THR A 213 0.73 12.97 -4.87
C THR A 213 1.85 13.75 -5.53
N GLY A 214 1.51 14.51 -6.58
CA GLY A 214 2.41 15.43 -7.23
C GLY A 214 3.12 14.91 -8.47
N LEU A 215 3.85 15.80 -9.11
CA LEU A 215 4.48 15.57 -10.41
C LEU A 215 5.90 15.05 -10.24
N GLU A 216 6.16 13.88 -10.80
CA GLU A 216 7.50 13.29 -10.82
C GLU A 216 8.03 13.18 -12.26
N LYS A 217 9.20 13.78 -12.50
CA LYS A 217 9.86 13.81 -13.83
C LYS A 217 11.10 12.93 -13.83
N VAL A 218 11.25 12.18 -14.91
CA VAL A 218 12.52 11.55 -15.25
C VAL A 218 13.48 12.62 -15.78
N LEU A 219 14.76 12.53 -15.38
CA LEU A 219 15.81 13.38 -15.94
C LEU A 219 16.50 12.63 -17.08
N PRO A 220 16.44 13.15 -18.33
CA PRO A 220 17.10 12.51 -19.46
C PRO A 220 18.60 12.35 -19.24
N CYS A 221 19.13 11.17 -19.47
CA CYS A 221 20.55 10.86 -19.44
C CYS A 221 20.87 9.71 -20.41
N GLU A 222 22.14 9.41 -20.63
CA GLU A 222 22.55 8.36 -21.55
C GLU A 222 22.05 6.98 -21.09
N GLU A 223 22.10 6.71 -19.79
CA GLU A 223 21.69 5.43 -19.20
C GLU A 223 20.22 5.12 -19.39
N ASN A 224 19.36 6.12 -19.50
CA ASN A 224 17.92 5.93 -19.75
C ASN A 224 17.52 6.26 -21.20
N ALA A 225 18.51 6.28 -22.11
CA ALA A 225 18.31 6.62 -23.53
C ALA A 225 17.62 7.99 -23.74
N TYR A 226 17.94 8.95 -22.89
CA TYR A 226 17.37 10.30 -22.89
C TYR A 226 15.84 10.32 -22.76
N GLN A 227 15.29 9.37 -22.02
CA GLN A 227 13.85 9.31 -21.76
C GLN A 227 13.36 10.60 -21.11
N GLU A 228 12.33 11.18 -21.70
CA GLU A 228 11.56 12.28 -21.11
C GLU A 228 10.17 11.77 -20.77
N SER A 229 9.91 11.53 -19.48
CA SER A 229 8.60 11.13 -19.00
C SER A 229 8.23 11.86 -17.72
N THR A 230 6.94 11.97 -17.50
CA THR A 230 6.38 12.63 -16.34
C THR A 230 5.15 11.85 -15.90
N LEU A 231 5.09 11.45 -14.63
CA LEU A 231 3.88 10.94 -14.00
C LEU A 231 3.34 11.98 -13.03
N ASN A 232 2.04 12.26 -13.14
CA ASN A 232 1.32 13.03 -12.14
C ASN A 232 0.58 12.05 -11.24
N PHE A 233 1.11 11.81 -10.05
CA PHE A 233 0.45 11.01 -9.02
C PHE A 233 -0.73 11.81 -8.47
N TYR A 234 -1.93 11.28 -8.63
CA TYR A 234 -3.17 12.03 -8.42
C TYR A 234 -3.72 11.95 -6.98
N GLY A 235 -2.89 11.56 -6.01
CA GLY A 235 -3.34 11.51 -4.62
C GLY A 235 -4.61 10.69 -4.48
N SER A 236 -5.68 11.33 -4.04
CA SER A 236 -7.01 10.73 -3.89
C SER A 236 -7.03 9.51 -2.95
N SER A 237 -6.14 9.46 -1.97
CA SER A 237 -6.12 8.44 -0.92
C SER A 237 -7.46 8.36 -0.23
N PHE A 238 -7.87 7.18 0.25
CA PHE A 238 -9.19 7.04 0.86
C PHE A 238 -9.28 5.87 1.85
N LEU A 239 -10.30 5.95 2.69
CA LEU A 239 -10.70 4.94 3.66
C LEU A 239 -12.17 4.61 3.44
N THR A 240 -12.54 3.33 3.35
CA THR A 240 -13.93 2.90 3.20
C THR A 240 -14.46 2.24 4.46
N ASP A 241 -15.79 2.16 4.58
CA ASP A 241 -16.42 1.18 5.45
C ASP A 241 -16.45 -0.22 4.78
N GLU A 242 -17.03 -1.19 5.47
CA GLU A 242 -17.17 -2.59 4.99
C GLU A 242 -18.13 -2.72 3.81
N THR A 243 -18.95 -1.71 3.52
CA THR A 243 -19.88 -1.68 2.38
C THR A 243 -19.26 -1.03 1.14
N GLY A 244 -18.02 -0.51 1.26
CA GLY A 244 -17.31 0.20 0.21
C GLY A 244 -17.66 1.69 0.11
N LYS A 245 -18.43 2.23 1.05
CA LYS A 245 -18.66 3.68 1.13
C LYS A 245 -17.38 4.38 1.60
N ILE A 246 -16.95 5.41 0.90
CA ILE A 246 -15.81 6.23 1.33
C ILE A 246 -16.22 7.00 2.60
N LEU A 247 -15.50 6.78 3.68
CA LEU A 247 -15.63 7.47 4.95
C LEU A 247 -14.80 8.76 4.98
N SER A 248 -13.60 8.70 4.40
CA SER A 248 -12.67 9.81 4.31
C SER A 248 -11.86 9.69 3.03
N GLY A 249 -11.65 10.80 2.34
CA GLY A 249 -10.91 10.86 1.09
C GLY A 249 -10.05 12.11 1.03
N ALA A 250 -8.82 11.95 0.55
CA ALA A 250 -7.88 13.03 0.33
C ALA A 250 -8.12 13.74 -1.00
N GLU A 251 -7.77 15.01 -1.05
CA GLU A 251 -7.75 15.79 -2.30
C GLU A 251 -6.65 15.29 -3.24
N ARG A 252 -6.73 15.69 -4.51
CA ARG A 252 -5.81 15.14 -5.53
C ARG A 252 -4.37 15.64 -5.40
N ASP A 253 -4.20 16.90 -5.10
CA ASP A 253 -2.93 17.61 -5.28
C ASP A 253 -2.32 18.10 -3.97
N THR A 254 -2.83 17.63 -2.82
CA THR A 254 -2.39 18.05 -1.49
C THR A 254 -1.66 16.92 -0.75
N GLU A 255 -0.70 17.30 0.11
CA GLU A 255 -0.19 16.40 1.14
C GLU A 255 -1.12 16.48 2.34
N GLU A 256 -1.64 15.35 2.78
CA GLU A 256 -2.59 15.33 3.91
C GLU A 256 -2.67 13.96 4.58
N ILE A 257 -3.24 13.95 5.77
CA ILE A 257 -3.53 12.74 6.53
C ILE A 257 -5.04 12.64 6.68
N ILE A 258 -5.62 11.53 6.26
CA ILE A 258 -7.04 11.25 6.40
C ILE A 258 -7.28 10.15 7.42
N PHE A 259 -8.43 10.17 8.10
CA PHE A 259 -8.72 9.30 9.23
C PHE A 259 -10.09 8.64 9.11
N ALA A 260 -10.21 7.42 9.66
CA ALA A 260 -11.47 6.76 9.94
C ALA A 260 -11.37 5.90 11.20
N GLU A 261 -12.49 5.65 11.86
CA GLU A 261 -12.57 4.79 13.04
C GLU A 261 -13.36 3.53 12.74
N TYR A 262 -12.88 2.38 13.21
CA TYR A 262 -13.46 1.07 12.95
C TYR A 262 -13.70 0.30 14.25
N ASP A 263 -14.88 -0.31 14.38
CA ASP A 263 -15.14 -1.34 15.38
C ASP A 263 -15.01 -2.72 14.74
N PHE A 264 -13.81 -3.30 14.79
CA PHE A 264 -13.54 -4.59 14.14
C PHE A 264 -14.32 -5.76 14.75
N ALA A 265 -14.76 -5.65 16.00
CA ALA A 265 -15.62 -6.68 16.59
C ALA A 265 -17.00 -6.67 15.94
N LEU A 266 -17.61 -5.49 15.81
CA LEU A 266 -18.89 -5.31 15.12
C LEU A 266 -18.79 -5.74 13.63
N LEU A 267 -17.70 -5.38 12.95
CA LEU A 267 -17.47 -5.77 11.57
C LEU A 267 -17.41 -7.29 11.37
N ARG A 268 -16.80 -8.03 12.31
CA ARG A 268 -16.79 -9.50 12.29
C ARG A 268 -18.19 -10.09 12.45
N GLU A 269 -18.99 -9.53 13.33
CA GLU A 269 -20.41 -9.92 13.52
C GLU A 269 -21.22 -9.66 12.25
N THR A 270 -21.15 -8.45 11.69
CA THR A 270 -21.80 -8.08 10.43
C THR A 270 -21.46 -9.05 9.29
N ARG A 271 -20.16 -9.42 9.18
CA ARG A 271 -19.71 -10.38 8.15
C ARG A 271 -20.33 -11.76 8.31
N LEU A 272 -20.50 -12.22 9.56
CA LEU A 272 -21.16 -13.51 9.85
C LEU A 272 -22.67 -13.45 9.54
N GLU A 273 -23.34 -12.36 9.90
CA GLU A 273 -24.77 -12.16 9.67
C GLU A 273 -25.14 -12.15 8.18
N TRP A 274 -24.29 -11.51 7.33
CA TRP A 274 -24.51 -11.49 5.89
C TRP A 274 -24.37 -12.86 5.22
N GLY A 275 -23.67 -13.82 5.83
CA GLY A 275 -23.58 -15.19 5.35
C GLY A 275 -22.86 -15.40 4.02
N MET A 276 -22.25 -14.38 3.41
CA MET A 276 -21.63 -14.48 2.07
C MET A 276 -20.50 -15.49 2.04
N PHE A 277 -19.72 -15.61 3.11
CA PHE A 277 -18.62 -16.59 3.19
C PHE A 277 -19.13 -18.03 3.43
N ARG A 278 -20.22 -18.20 4.13
CA ARG A 278 -20.93 -19.50 4.32
C ARG A 278 -21.46 -20.01 2.99
N ASP A 279 -22.00 -19.13 2.16
CA ASP A 279 -22.73 -19.49 0.92
C ASP A 279 -21.79 -19.60 -0.28
N ARG A 280 -20.46 -19.47 -0.08
CA ARG A 280 -19.46 -19.66 -1.15
C ARG A 280 -19.49 -21.08 -1.69
N ARG A 281 -19.24 -21.20 -2.99
CA ARG A 281 -19.19 -22.46 -3.74
C ARG A 281 -17.81 -22.66 -4.40
N PRO A 282 -16.73 -22.91 -3.60
CA PRO A 282 -15.35 -23.00 -4.13
C PRO A 282 -15.20 -24.01 -5.27
N GLU A 283 -15.97 -25.09 -5.24
CA GLU A 283 -15.98 -26.13 -6.29
C GLU A 283 -16.43 -25.61 -7.66
N MET A 284 -17.10 -24.44 -7.70
CA MET A 284 -17.55 -23.78 -8.94
C MET A 284 -16.55 -22.79 -9.50
N TYR A 285 -15.46 -22.50 -8.74
CA TYR A 285 -14.55 -21.40 -9.06
C TYR A 285 -13.26 -21.86 -9.76
N ARG A 286 -13.20 -23.09 -10.27
CA ARG A 286 -11.99 -23.66 -10.92
C ARG A 286 -11.43 -22.77 -12.04
N ARG A 287 -12.30 -22.11 -12.81
CA ARG A 287 -11.90 -21.19 -13.88
C ARG A 287 -11.04 -20.00 -13.43
N ILE A 288 -11.02 -19.69 -12.14
CA ILE A 288 -10.18 -18.61 -11.59
C ILE A 288 -8.72 -19.08 -11.47
N VAL A 289 -8.48 -20.38 -11.41
CA VAL A 289 -7.15 -20.97 -11.15
C VAL A 289 -6.63 -21.85 -12.29
N GLU A 290 -7.40 -22.01 -13.36
CA GLU A 290 -7.04 -22.67 -14.63
C GLU A 290 -6.66 -21.62 -15.68
#